data_828c4b391f7ff63b57050129f7a66e3a
#
_entry.id   828c4b391f7ff63b57050129f7a66e3a
#
_cell.length_a   1.000
_cell.length_b   1.000
_cell.length_c   1.000
_cell.angle_alpha   90.00
_cell.angle_beta   90.00
_cell.angle_gamma   90.00
#
_symmetry.space_group_name_H-M   'P 1'
#
loop_
_entity.id
_entity.type
_entity.pdbx_description
1 polymer ?
#
loop_
_entity_poly.entity_id
_entity_poly.type
_entity_poly.pdbx_seq_one_letter_code
_entity_poly.pdbx_strand_id
1 'polypeptide(L)'
;LSAPDAKELIDWLTQQPLMYYDKRYHSILVHAGIAPAWDRVMALSHAKEVESVLQSDKIAGFLENMYGDEPSMWSEDLEGWERLRCITNHFTRMRYCDHDGKLNLTEKGSHAPEDCIPWYTAPHRKIDDLILFGHWASLVNQHENREVKPGIFALDTGCVWGKRLSALRLDENKFGNDRQLFSVKGYTKK
;
A
#
# COMPACT_ATOMS: atom_id res chain seq x y z
N LEU A 1 -5.60 -22.62 6.81
CA LEU A 1 -6.59 -22.21 7.86
C LEU A 1 -6.88 -23.32 8.87
N SER A 2 -6.09 -24.39 8.91
CA SER A 2 -6.28 -25.53 9.83
C SER A 2 -5.44 -25.43 11.13
N ALA A 3 -4.69 -24.32 11.31
CA ALA A 3 -3.91 -24.10 12.52
C ALA A 3 -4.86 -23.87 13.73
N PRO A 4 -4.49 -24.32 14.95
CA PRO A 4 -5.33 -24.18 16.14
C PRO A 4 -5.67 -22.71 16.50
N ASP A 5 -4.78 -21.78 16.16
CA ASP A 5 -4.86 -20.34 16.40
C ASP A 5 -5.38 -19.53 15.18
N ALA A 6 -5.79 -20.22 14.10
CA ALA A 6 -6.20 -19.55 12.86
C ALA A 6 -7.31 -18.51 13.08
N LYS A 7 -8.29 -18.84 13.93
CA LYS A 7 -9.40 -17.92 14.22
C LYS A 7 -8.89 -16.66 14.92
N GLU A 8 -8.06 -16.79 15.94
CA GLU A 8 -7.48 -15.66 16.69
C GLU A 8 -6.65 -14.76 15.78
N LEU A 9 -5.82 -15.34 14.90
CA LEU A 9 -5.00 -14.61 13.94
C LEU A 9 -5.84 -13.86 12.91
N ILE A 10 -6.93 -14.47 12.41
CA ILE A 10 -7.84 -13.82 11.46
C ILE A 10 -8.58 -12.67 12.15
N ASP A 11 -9.12 -12.91 13.35
CA ASP A 11 -9.81 -11.90 14.12
C ASP A 11 -8.89 -10.71 14.42
N TRP A 12 -7.62 -10.96 14.77
CA TRP A 12 -6.61 -9.92 14.95
C TRP A 12 -6.32 -9.18 13.64
N LEU A 13 -6.15 -9.88 12.52
CA LEU A 13 -5.81 -9.28 11.23
C LEU A 13 -6.92 -8.35 10.71
N THR A 14 -8.18 -8.73 10.89
CA THR A 14 -9.33 -7.91 10.48
C THR A 14 -9.45 -6.59 11.25
N GLN A 15 -8.79 -6.49 12.40
CA GLN A 15 -8.75 -5.25 13.21
C GLN A 15 -7.61 -4.31 12.78
N GLN A 16 -6.69 -4.76 11.91
CA GLN A 16 -5.56 -3.92 11.50
C GLN A 16 -5.99 -2.86 10.50
N PRO A 17 -5.44 -1.64 10.57
CA PRO A 17 -5.77 -0.57 9.63
C PRO A 17 -5.19 -0.86 8.24
N LEU A 18 -5.93 -0.51 7.18
CA LEU A 18 -5.43 -0.50 5.81
C LEU A 18 -4.45 0.65 5.56
N MET A 19 -4.66 1.77 6.23
CA MET A 19 -3.79 2.93 6.22
C MET A 19 -3.62 3.44 7.65
N TYR A 20 -2.38 3.61 8.09
CA TYR A 20 -2.05 4.19 9.39
C TYR A 20 -1.39 5.55 9.22
N TYR A 21 -1.88 6.57 9.94
CA TYR A 21 -1.28 7.89 10.00
C TYR A 21 -0.68 8.15 11.37
N ASP A 22 0.64 8.31 11.41
CA ASP A 22 1.35 8.73 12.61
C ASP A 22 1.42 10.26 12.68
N LYS A 23 0.73 10.84 13.66
CA LYS A 23 0.65 12.29 13.86
C LYS A 23 1.98 12.89 14.32
N ARG A 24 2.82 12.12 15.03
CA ARG A 24 4.09 12.59 15.57
C ARG A 24 5.11 12.81 14.46
N TYR A 25 5.14 11.89 13.51
CA TYR A 25 6.11 11.90 12.42
C TYR A 25 5.53 12.42 11.10
N HIS A 26 4.26 12.85 11.08
CA HIS A 26 3.55 13.21 9.87
C HIS A 26 3.76 12.18 8.76
N SER A 27 3.60 10.90 9.12
CA SER A 27 3.89 9.79 8.22
C SER A 27 2.69 8.88 8.02
N ILE A 28 2.58 8.36 6.82
CA ILE A 28 1.57 7.41 6.38
C ILE A 28 2.23 6.07 6.13
N LEU A 29 1.65 5.01 6.69
CA LEU A 29 2.02 3.63 6.42
C LEU A 29 0.88 2.98 5.64
N VAL A 30 1.19 2.40 4.49
CA VAL A 30 0.23 1.74 3.62
C VAL A 30 0.86 0.50 2.98
N HIS A 31 0.04 -0.51 2.62
CA HIS A 31 0.61 -1.74 2.05
C HIS A 31 1.18 -1.50 0.64
N ALA A 32 0.42 -0.93 -0.30
CA ALA A 32 0.84 -0.76 -1.68
C ALA A 32 0.90 0.69 -2.15
N GLY A 33 -0.20 1.44 -2.09
CA GLY A 33 -0.23 2.81 -2.57
C GLY A 33 -1.47 3.57 -2.13
N ILE A 34 -1.59 4.82 -2.62
CA ILE A 34 -2.72 5.70 -2.36
C ILE A 34 -3.12 6.35 -3.68
N ALA A 35 -4.42 6.36 -3.99
CA ALA A 35 -4.91 6.99 -5.22
C ALA A 35 -4.44 8.46 -5.31
N PRO A 36 -3.91 8.91 -6.45
CA PRO A 36 -3.45 10.29 -6.62
C PRO A 36 -4.55 11.33 -6.35
N ALA A 37 -5.80 10.97 -6.62
CA ALA A 37 -6.97 11.83 -6.42
C ALA A 37 -7.32 12.06 -4.94
N TRP A 38 -6.81 11.26 -4.02
CA TRP A 38 -7.16 11.35 -2.60
C TRP A 38 -6.18 12.24 -1.83
N ASP A 39 -6.72 13.15 -1.04
CA ASP A 39 -5.98 13.76 0.05
C ASP A 39 -5.93 12.81 1.27
N ARG A 40 -5.21 13.21 2.32
CA ARG A 40 -5.04 12.37 3.53
C ARG A 40 -6.38 12.09 4.22
N VAL A 41 -7.28 13.05 4.27
CA VAL A 41 -8.58 12.89 4.95
C VAL A 41 -9.45 11.90 4.17
N MET A 42 -9.52 12.06 2.86
CA MET A 42 -10.21 11.13 1.96
C MET A 42 -9.63 9.72 2.07
N ALA A 43 -8.31 9.58 1.96
CA ALA A 43 -7.64 8.27 2.04
C ALA A 43 -7.93 7.55 3.36
N LEU A 44 -7.86 8.26 4.51
CA LEU A 44 -8.23 7.69 5.81
C LEU A 44 -9.71 7.31 5.90
N SER A 45 -10.60 8.12 5.32
CA SER A 45 -12.04 7.81 5.27
C SER A 45 -12.31 6.56 4.45
N HIS A 46 -11.70 6.44 3.26
CA HIS A 46 -11.85 5.27 2.39
C HIS A 46 -11.26 4.00 3.02
N ALA A 47 -10.12 4.10 3.71
CA ALA A 47 -9.60 2.97 4.49
C ALA A 47 -10.60 2.50 5.52
N LYS A 48 -11.26 3.43 6.23
CA LYS A 48 -12.30 3.10 7.23
C LYS A 48 -13.55 2.45 6.63
N GLU A 49 -13.93 2.76 5.40
CA GLU A 49 -15.05 2.09 4.73
C GLU A 49 -14.77 0.58 4.62
N VAL A 50 -13.60 0.18 4.13
CA VAL A 50 -13.21 -1.23 4.00
C VAL A 50 -12.98 -1.88 5.37
N GLU A 51 -12.29 -1.21 6.28
CA GLU A 51 -12.06 -1.70 7.65
C GLU A 51 -13.37 -1.99 8.38
N SER A 52 -14.38 -1.13 8.22
CA SER A 52 -15.70 -1.31 8.84
C SER A 52 -16.43 -2.54 8.30
N VAL A 53 -16.27 -2.87 7.03
CA VAL A 53 -16.85 -4.09 6.43
C VAL A 53 -16.09 -5.33 6.89
N LEU A 54 -14.75 -5.29 6.96
CA LEU A 54 -13.93 -6.39 7.48
C LEU A 54 -14.26 -6.74 8.93
N GLN A 55 -14.74 -5.75 9.71
CA GLN A 55 -15.11 -5.89 11.12
C GLN A 55 -16.61 -6.13 11.35
N SER A 56 -17.37 -6.40 10.30
CA SER A 56 -18.83 -6.60 10.34
C SER A 56 -19.24 -8.00 9.90
N ASP A 57 -20.53 -8.29 9.99
CA ASP A 57 -21.16 -9.50 9.45
C ASP A 57 -21.14 -9.58 7.91
N LYS A 58 -20.79 -8.47 7.23
CA LYS A 58 -20.69 -8.40 5.77
C LYS A 58 -19.33 -8.89 5.23
N ILE A 59 -18.39 -9.28 6.11
CA ILE A 59 -17.04 -9.70 5.71
C ILE A 59 -17.05 -10.83 4.67
N ALA A 60 -17.91 -11.84 4.81
CA ALA A 60 -18.00 -12.95 3.86
C ALA A 60 -18.37 -12.45 2.45
N GLY A 61 -19.42 -11.64 2.34
CA GLY A 61 -19.81 -11.04 1.06
C GLY A 61 -18.74 -10.12 0.48
N PHE A 62 -18.01 -9.39 1.31
CA PHE A 62 -16.88 -8.57 0.85
C PHE A 62 -15.75 -9.44 0.28
N LEU A 63 -15.34 -10.50 0.96
CA LEU A 63 -14.27 -11.38 0.50
C LEU A 63 -14.63 -12.10 -0.83
N GLU A 64 -15.89 -12.42 -1.06
CA GLU A 64 -16.37 -12.98 -2.33
C GLU A 64 -16.31 -11.98 -3.48
N ASN A 65 -16.42 -10.67 -3.20
CA ASN A 65 -16.51 -9.60 -4.19
C ASN A 65 -15.26 -8.70 -4.29
N MET A 66 -14.29 -8.84 -3.37
CA MET A 66 -13.13 -7.93 -3.32
C MET A 66 -12.13 -8.13 -4.47
N TYR A 67 -12.09 -9.32 -5.07
CA TYR A 67 -11.19 -9.60 -6.18
C TYR A 67 -11.78 -9.12 -7.51
N GLY A 68 -10.93 -8.61 -8.36
CA GLY A 68 -11.24 -8.10 -9.68
C GLY A 68 -10.39 -6.85 -9.97
N ASP A 69 -10.22 -6.53 -11.25
CA ASP A 69 -9.41 -5.40 -11.68
C ASP A 69 -10.26 -4.14 -11.97
N GLU A 70 -11.58 -4.33 -12.06
CA GLU A 70 -12.52 -3.23 -12.27
C GLU A 70 -13.40 -2.99 -11.03
N PRO A 71 -13.77 -1.73 -10.76
CA PRO A 71 -13.34 -0.52 -11.46
C PRO A 71 -11.87 -0.19 -11.18
N SER A 72 -11.14 0.19 -12.21
CA SER A 72 -9.73 0.58 -12.14
C SER A 72 -9.51 2.08 -11.97
N MET A 73 -10.56 2.88 -12.18
CA MET A 73 -10.56 4.33 -11.97
C MET A 73 -11.42 4.68 -10.76
N TRP A 74 -10.86 5.53 -9.89
CA TRP A 74 -11.64 6.08 -8.78
C TRP A 74 -12.69 7.08 -9.26
N SER A 75 -13.90 6.96 -8.74
CA SER A 75 -14.96 7.97 -8.81
C SER A 75 -15.69 8.05 -7.48
N GLU A 76 -16.13 9.23 -7.10
CA GLU A 76 -17.00 9.41 -5.92
C GLU A 76 -18.37 8.75 -6.09
N ASP A 77 -18.80 8.53 -7.34
CA ASP A 77 -20.07 7.88 -7.69
C ASP A 77 -20.04 6.35 -7.54
N LEU A 78 -18.87 5.77 -7.23
CA LEU A 78 -18.78 4.33 -6.97
C LEU A 78 -19.52 3.97 -5.70
N GLU A 79 -20.28 2.87 -5.75
CA GLU A 79 -21.06 2.37 -4.63
C GLU A 79 -20.86 0.86 -4.40
N GLY A 80 -21.31 0.36 -3.26
CA GLY A 80 -21.34 -1.06 -2.92
C GLY A 80 -19.99 -1.77 -3.05
N TRP A 81 -20.00 -2.98 -3.60
CA TRP A 81 -18.79 -3.81 -3.73
C TRP A 81 -17.77 -3.23 -4.72
N GLU A 82 -18.20 -2.53 -5.74
CA GLU A 82 -17.31 -1.88 -6.71
C GLU A 82 -16.47 -0.79 -6.05
N ARG A 83 -17.11 0.06 -5.23
CA ARG A 83 -16.42 1.07 -4.44
C ARG A 83 -15.38 0.45 -3.50
N LEU A 84 -15.78 -0.54 -2.71
CA LEU A 84 -14.88 -1.20 -1.75
C LEU A 84 -13.73 -1.93 -2.45
N ARG A 85 -13.98 -2.54 -3.61
CA ARG A 85 -12.94 -3.19 -4.42
C ARG A 85 -11.94 -2.17 -4.97
N CYS A 86 -12.42 -1.05 -5.50
CA CYS A 86 -11.57 0.02 -6.01
C CYS A 86 -10.65 0.56 -4.89
N ILE A 87 -11.21 0.85 -3.71
CA ILE A 87 -10.44 1.29 -2.54
C ILE A 87 -9.39 0.23 -2.15
N THR A 88 -9.80 -1.03 -2.04
CA THR A 88 -8.91 -2.14 -1.69
C THR A 88 -7.76 -2.28 -2.70
N ASN A 89 -8.04 -2.19 -3.99
CA ASN A 89 -7.03 -2.29 -5.04
C ASN A 89 -5.98 -1.18 -4.95
N HIS A 90 -6.37 0.05 -4.62
CA HIS A 90 -5.42 1.14 -4.41
C HIS A 90 -4.51 0.87 -3.20
N PHE A 91 -5.07 0.49 -2.06
CA PHE A 91 -4.27 0.27 -0.86
C PHE A 91 -3.41 -1.00 -0.89
N THR A 92 -3.84 -2.05 -1.63
CA THR A 92 -3.21 -3.37 -1.50
C THR A 92 -2.54 -3.91 -2.76
N ARG A 93 -2.82 -3.35 -3.95
CA ARG A 93 -2.33 -3.89 -5.23
C ARG A 93 -1.63 -2.87 -6.12
N MET A 94 -1.82 -1.59 -5.86
CA MET A 94 -1.34 -0.49 -6.70
C MET A 94 0.17 -0.51 -6.90
N ARG A 95 0.62 -0.40 -8.14
CA ARG A 95 2.01 -0.14 -8.55
C ARG A 95 2.06 0.98 -9.57
N TYR A 96 1.36 0.79 -10.66
CA TYR A 96 1.29 1.72 -11.79
C TYR A 96 -0.12 2.28 -11.96
N CYS A 97 -0.20 3.49 -12.44
CA CYS A 97 -1.41 4.11 -12.95
C CYS A 97 -1.07 4.91 -14.22
N ASP A 98 -2.07 5.27 -15.00
CA ASP A 98 -1.91 6.28 -16.03
C ASP A 98 -1.82 7.70 -15.43
N HIS A 99 -1.72 8.70 -16.29
CA HIS A 99 -1.61 10.11 -15.87
C HIS A 99 -2.88 10.65 -15.20
N ASP A 100 -4.03 10.02 -15.43
CA ASP A 100 -5.32 10.38 -14.83
C ASP A 100 -5.60 9.61 -13.52
N GLY A 101 -4.75 8.63 -13.18
CA GLY A 101 -4.85 7.85 -11.95
C GLY A 101 -5.56 6.51 -12.11
N LYS A 102 -5.87 6.07 -13.34
CA LYS A 102 -6.44 4.75 -13.60
C LYS A 102 -5.39 3.67 -13.32
N LEU A 103 -5.76 2.68 -12.49
CA LEU A 103 -4.89 1.58 -12.09
C LEU A 103 -4.50 0.67 -13.25
N ASN A 104 -3.21 0.33 -13.32
CA ASN A 104 -2.74 -0.84 -14.05
C ASN A 104 -2.40 -1.94 -13.03
N LEU A 105 -3.22 -2.98 -12.96
CA LEU A 105 -3.08 -4.10 -12.02
C LEU A 105 -2.44 -5.34 -12.65
N THR A 106 -2.15 -5.31 -13.93
CA THR A 106 -1.57 -6.44 -14.67
C THR A 106 -0.06 -6.47 -14.58
N GLU A 107 0.60 -5.30 -14.65
CA GLU A 107 2.05 -5.22 -14.58
C GLU A 107 2.56 -5.32 -13.13
N LYS A 108 3.53 -6.21 -12.90
CA LYS A 108 4.10 -6.52 -11.57
C LYS A 108 5.60 -6.28 -11.50
N GLY A 109 6.21 -5.98 -12.62
CA GLY A 109 7.65 -5.73 -12.74
C GLY A 109 8.08 -4.37 -12.22
N SER A 110 9.30 -4.01 -12.57
CA SER A 110 9.93 -2.72 -12.20
C SER A 110 9.98 -1.72 -13.35
N HIS A 111 9.47 -2.10 -14.53
CA HIS A 111 9.41 -1.24 -15.70
C HIS A 111 7.96 -0.88 -15.96
N ALA A 112 7.69 0.42 -16.05
CA ALA A 112 6.35 0.91 -16.33
C ALA A 112 5.90 0.46 -17.74
N PRO A 113 4.65 -0.01 -17.89
CA PRO A 113 4.05 -0.15 -19.21
C PRO A 113 3.99 1.19 -19.96
N GLU A 114 3.79 1.12 -21.27
CA GLU A 114 3.51 2.30 -22.09
C GLU A 114 2.30 3.07 -21.48
N ASP A 115 2.39 4.39 -21.47
CA ASP A 115 1.38 5.30 -20.89
C ASP A 115 1.10 5.14 -19.39
N CYS A 116 1.93 4.39 -18.65
CA CYS A 116 1.81 4.25 -17.20
C CYS A 116 3.03 4.81 -16.47
N ILE A 117 2.79 5.25 -15.25
CA ILE A 117 3.79 5.77 -14.34
C ILE A 117 3.67 5.08 -12.97
N PRO A 118 4.77 4.98 -12.20
CA PRO A 118 4.67 4.62 -10.79
C PRO A 118 3.72 5.56 -10.05
N TRP A 119 2.79 5.02 -9.27
CA TRP A 119 1.75 5.81 -8.61
C TRP A 119 2.28 7.02 -7.82
N TYR A 120 3.44 6.87 -7.20
CA TYR A 120 4.06 7.92 -6.39
C TYR A 120 4.64 9.08 -7.23
N THR A 121 4.73 8.92 -8.55
CA THR A 121 5.15 9.98 -9.49
C THR A 121 3.98 10.70 -10.14
N ALA A 122 2.74 10.28 -9.90
CA ALA A 122 1.55 10.88 -10.49
C ALA A 122 1.50 12.41 -10.25
N PRO A 123 1.25 13.23 -11.30
CA PRO A 123 1.40 14.67 -11.23
C PRO A 123 0.38 15.34 -10.30
N HIS A 124 -0.78 14.73 -10.11
CA HIS A 124 -1.91 15.28 -9.33
C HIS A 124 -2.03 14.68 -7.94
N ARG A 125 -0.98 14.04 -7.43
CA ARG A 125 -0.98 13.47 -6.08
C ARG A 125 -1.13 14.56 -5.03
N LYS A 126 -2.15 14.41 -4.16
CA LYS A 126 -2.56 15.44 -3.19
C LYS A 126 -1.91 15.29 -1.80
N ILE A 127 -1.17 14.22 -1.54
CA ILE A 127 -0.54 13.94 -0.25
C ILE A 127 0.94 14.26 -0.30
N ASP A 128 1.39 15.17 0.57
CA ASP A 128 2.79 15.56 0.74
C ASP A 128 3.42 15.00 2.02
N ASP A 129 2.66 14.25 2.82
CA ASP A 129 3.18 13.56 4.00
C ASP A 129 4.28 12.56 3.63
N LEU A 130 5.11 12.18 4.59
CA LEU A 130 6.01 11.06 4.47
C LEU A 130 5.22 9.78 4.24
N ILE A 131 5.47 9.03 3.18
CA ILE A 131 4.79 7.78 2.88
C ILE A 131 5.77 6.60 2.93
N LEU A 132 5.38 5.57 3.67
CA LEU A 132 6.08 4.30 3.79
C LEU A 132 5.17 3.21 3.21
N PHE A 133 5.68 2.48 2.21
CA PHE A 133 4.89 1.42 1.58
C PHE A 133 5.71 0.15 1.33
N GLY A 134 5.02 -0.97 1.15
CA GLY A 134 5.57 -2.29 0.85
C GLY A 134 5.20 -2.81 -0.53
N HIS A 135 4.79 -4.08 -0.62
CA HIS A 135 4.17 -4.74 -1.78
C HIS A 135 5.02 -4.81 -3.06
N TRP A 136 5.87 -3.85 -3.34
CA TRP A 136 6.57 -3.71 -4.61
C TRP A 136 8.05 -4.10 -4.49
N ALA A 137 8.31 -5.36 -4.18
CA ALA A 137 9.67 -5.89 -3.96
C ALA A 137 10.62 -5.75 -5.16
N SER A 138 10.10 -5.61 -6.41
CA SER A 138 10.95 -5.44 -7.59
C SER A 138 11.67 -4.09 -7.65
N LEU A 139 11.24 -3.08 -6.84
CA LEU A 139 11.95 -1.81 -6.69
C LEU A 139 13.27 -1.94 -5.90
N VAL A 140 13.56 -3.10 -5.29
CA VAL A 140 14.70 -3.29 -4.39
C VAL A 140 16.06 -2.94 -5.00
N ASN A 141 16.21 -3.11 -6.30
CA ASN A 141 17.48 -2.87 -7.00
C ASN A 141 17.58 -1.47 -7.63
N GLN A 142 16.54 -0.65 -7.53
CA GLN A 142 16.50 0.66 -8.21
C GLN A 142 16.91 1.83 -7.30
N HIS A 143 16.77 1.68 -5.97
CA HIS A 143 16.98 2.77 -5.02
C HIS A 143 17.75 2.27 -3.79
N GLU A 144 18.98 2.65 -3.63
CA GLU A 144 19.85 2.22 -2.51
C GLU A 144 19.24 2.56 -1.14
N ASN A 145 18.73 3.79 -0.99
CA ASN A 145 18.17 4.29 0.27
C ASN A 145 16.68 4.02 0.45
N ARG A 146 16.07 3.25 -0.46
CA ARG A 146 14.63 2.98 -0.45
C ARG A 146 13.74 4.20 -0.68
N GLU A 147 14.29 5.38 -0.76
CA GLU A 147 13.55 6.59 -1.11
C GLU A 147 13.37 6.66 -2.63
N VAL A 148 12.15 6.35 -3.09
CA VAL A 148 11.80 6.31 -4.52
C VAL A 148 11.44 7.68 -5.09
N LYS A 149 11.05 8.60 -4.21
CA LYS A 149 10.81 10.02 -4.44
C LYS A 149 10.98 10.74 -3.09
N PRO A 150 11.35 12.02 -3.05
CA PRO A 150 11.45 12.74 -1.79
C PRO A 150 10.24 12.54 -0.87
N GLY A 151 10.47 12.00 0.33
CA GLY A 151 9.44 11.66 1.31
C GLY A 151 8.66 10.37 1.04
N ILE A 152 9.03 9.54 0.07
CA ILE A 152 8.32 8.28 -0.23
C ILE A 152 9.31 7.11 -0.23
N PHE A 153 9.08 6.13 0.66
CA PHE A 153 9.98 5.00 0.89
C PHE A 153 9.31 3.66 0.57
N ALA A 154 9.96 2.86 -0.29
CA ALA A 154 9.59 1.49 -0.62
C ALA A 154 10.34 0.52 0.29
N LEU A 155 9.69 -0.05 1.30
CA LEU A 155 10.31 -0.87 2.33
C LEU A 155 10.25 -2.38 2.09
N ASP A 156 9.52 -2.84 1.05
CA ASP A 156 9.56 -4.26 0.67
C ASP A 156 10.88 -4.54 -0.06
N THR A 157 11.76 -5.23 0.62
CA THR A 157 13.07 -5.63 0.12
C THR A 157 13.16 -7.12 -0.19
N GLY A 158 12.00 -7.78 -0.36
CA GLY A 158 11.88 -9.14 -0.86
C GLY A 158 12.30 -10.23 0.14
N CYS A 159 12.08 -10.02 1.43
CA CYS A 159 12.45 -10.97 2.49
C CYS A 159 11.84 -12.37 2.25
N VAL A 160 10.59 -12.44 1.84
CA VAL A 160 9.89 -13.69 1.52
C VAL A 160 10.57 -14.50 0.40
N TRP A 161 11.34 -13.82 -0.46
CA TRP A 161 12.13 -14.41 -1.53
C TRP A 161 13.59 -14.66 -1.12
N GLY A 162 13.89 -14.64 0.20
CA GLY A 162 15.23 -14.83 0.72
C GLY A 162 16.17 -13.62 0.54
N LYS A 163 15.65 -12.46 0.14
CA LYS A 163 16.44 -11.23 0.04
C LYS A 163 16.63 -10.59 1.43
N ARG A 164 16.02 -9.45 1.71
CA ARG A 164 16.24 -8.73 2.98
C ARG A 164 14.91 -8.31 3.61
N LEU A 165 14.88 -8.24 4.94
CA LEU A 165 13.86 -7.54 5.71
C LEU A 165 14.42 -6.18 6.09
N SER A 166 13.71 -5.11 5.78
CA SER A 166 14.16 -3.74 6.00
C SER A 166 13.20 -2.96 6.89
N ALA A 167 13.76 -2.04 7.67
CA ALA A 167 13.03 -1.12 8.53
C ALA A 167 13.66 0.27 8.43
N LEU A 168 12.82 1.30 8.39
CA LEU A 168 13.21 2.69 8.41
C LEU A 168 12.98 3.27 9.80
N ARG A 169 14.00 3.91 10.38
CA ARG A 169 13.86 4.63 11.65
C ARG A 169 13.21 5.98 11.41
N LEU A 170 12.12 6.25 12.14
CA LEU A 170 11.43 7.53 12.14
C LEU A 170 11.94 8.37 13.32
N ASP A 171 12.72 9.40 13.05
CA ASP A 171 13.22 10.37 14.04
C ASP A 171 12.60 11.74 13.80
N GLU A 172 12.27 12.47 14.86
CA GLU A 172 11.62 13.79 14.80
C GLU A 172 12.42 14.85 14.04
N ASN A 173 13.74 14.72 14.00
CA ASN A 173 14.66 15.75 13.50
C ASN A 173 15.37 15.37 12.18
N LYS A 174 14.94 14.29 11.49
CA LYS A 174 15.62 13.85 10.26
C LYS A 174 14.68 13.86 9.07
N PHE A 175 15.01 14.69 8.07
CA PHE A 175 14.29 14.77 6.81
C PHE A 175 15.17 14.17 5.69
N GLY A 176 14.54 13.52 4.70
CA GLY A 176 15.23 13.02 3.52
C GLY A 176 16.26 11.91 3.81
N ASN A 177 17.43 11.98 3.15
CA ASN A 177 18.47 10.96 3.13
C ASN A 177 19.13 10.64 4.48
N ASP A 178 18.89 11.45 5.52
CA ASP A 178 19.47 11.23 6.85
C ASP A 178 18.73 10.17 7.68
N ARG A 179 17.66 9.60 7.15
CA ARG A 179 16.91 8.54 7.84
C ARG A 179 17.69 7.24 7.82
N GLN A 180 17.79 6.60 8.99
CA GLN A 180 18.54 5.36 9.12
C GLN A 180 17.72 4.16 8.67
N LEU A 181 18.23 3.48 7.65
CA LEU A 181 17.68 2.20 7.16
C LEU A 181 18.42 1.02 7.84
N PHE A 182 17.67 0.12 8.43
CA PHE A 182 18.16 -1.15 8.96
C PHE A 182 17.74 -2.27 8.03
N SER A 183 18.59 -3.30 7.89
CA SER A 183 18.27 -4.40 7.01
C SER A 183 18.99 -5.67 7.43
N VAL A 184 18.26 -6.78 7.51
CA VAL A 184 18.79 -8.12 7.78
C VAL A 184 18.50 -9.06 6.63
N LYS A 185 19.37 -10.06 6.43
CA LYS A 185 19.18 -11.07 5.38
C LYS A 185 18.02 -11.99 5.74
N GLY A 186 17.13 -12.23 4.79
CA GLY A 186 16.06 -13.22 4.90
C GLY A 186 16.60 -14.66 4.82
N TYR A 187 15.83 -15.60 5.36
CA TYR A 187 16.14 -17.03 5.24
C TYR A 187 15.52 -17.58 3.95
N THR A 188 16.32 -18.27 3.14
CA THR A 188 15.82 -19.18 2.12
C THR A 188 15.58 -20.53 2.76
N LYS A 189 14.34 -21.02 2.84
CA LYS A 189 14.13 -22.45 3.06
C LYS A 189 14.81 -23.18 1.90
N LYS A 190 15.78 -24.03 2.23
CA LYS A 190 16.34 -25.02 1.31
C LYS A 190 15.29 -26.04 0.93
#